data_4bbea7f7b5ca1637b044887d781adabd
#
_entry.id   4bbea7f7b5ca1637b044887d781adabd
#
_cell.length_a   1.000
_cell.length_b   1.000
_cell.length_c   1.000
_cell.angle_alpha   90.00
_cell.angle_beta   90.00
_cell.angle_gamma   90.00
#
_symmetry.space_group_name_H-M   'P 1'
#
loop_
_entity.id
_entity.type
_entity.pdbx_description
1 polymer ?
#
loop_
_entity_poly.entity_id
_entity_poly.type
_entity_poly.pdbx_seq_one_letter_code
_entity_poly.pdbx_strand_id
1 'polypeptide(L)'
;DKVVGVAFMGIPGLENTGFFIPPSVINHFLEDITDGEHDGFPKAGVRIVSLQNPAFRRYLGLDPTGDGARIDSLSDYAEKAGLLKQDDVLLEVEGSRVGSDGTILLDGNRVYCTAVLQRAQKGQKLNMKLWRDRKEVEVAVPMNIHTEDANTGNLYDTPPRYFVYAGLVFTPLTLDYVKTFGRNWRSVANLEMVYELYYQRNEKPEKVRPEPVVLAATMAHPVNADLRLANRA
;
A
#
# COMPACT_ATOMS: atom_id res chain seq x y z
N ASP A 1 -12.61 27.18 -19.55
CA ASP A 1 -11.74 26.99 -18.40
C ASP A 1 -11.75 25.52 -18.01
N LYS A 2 -10.59 24.97 -17.63
CA LYS A 2 -10.46 23.57 -17.17
C LYS A 2 -9.76 23.57 -15.84
N VAL A 3 -10.24 22.74 -14.90
CA VAL A 3 -9.57 22.49 -13.62
C VAL A 3 -8.34 21.62 -13.90
N VAL A 4 -7.17 22.09 -13.51
CA VAL A 4 -5.89 21.38 -13.66
C VAL A 4 -5.48 20.62 -12.39
N GLY A 5 -6.14 20.89 -11.27
CA GLY A 5 -5.93 20.23 -9.98
C GLY A 5 -6.43 21.08 -8.83
N VAL A 6 -6.46 20.48 -7.65
CA VAL A 6 -6.76 21.15 -6.38
C VAL A 6 -5.46 21.33 -5.60
N ALA A 7 -5.15 22.54 -5.19
CA ALA A 7 -3.97 22.82 -4.37
C ALA A 7 -4.07 22.07 -3.03
N PHE A 8 -3.03 21.32 -2.70
CA PHE A 8 -3.01 20.44 -1.53
C PHE A 8 -1.98 20.87 -0.48
N MET A 9 -0.73 21.09 -0.90
CA MET A 9 0.36 21.35 0.02
C MET A 9 1.47 22.17 -0.63
N GLY A 10 2.15 23.03 0.14
CA GLY A 10 3.43 23.63 -0.21
C GLY A 10 4.52 23.11 0.71
N ILE A 11 5.78 23.20 0.30
CA ILE A 11 6.92 22.90 1.16
C ILE A 11 7.40 24.21 1.79
N PRO A 12 7.33 24.36 3.14
CA PRO A 12 7.88 25.55 3.80
C PRO A 12 9.36 25.75 3.46
N GLY A 13 9.72 26.95 3.03
CA GLY A 13 11.10 27.28 2.65
C GLY A 13 11.48 27.00 1.19
N LEU A 14 10.59 26.41 0.39
CA LEU A 14 10.75 26.33 -1.06
C LEU A 14 9.76 27.27 -1.74
N GLU A 15 10.30 28.33 -2.34
CA GLU A 15 9.50 29.25 -3.14
C GLU A 15 9.06 28.57 -4.45
N ASN A 16 7.84 28.90 -4.92
CA ASN A 16 7.27 28.41 -6.17
C ASN A 16 7.09 26.88 -6.27
N THR A 17 7.03 26.17 -5.15
CA THR A 17 6.77 24.73 -5.13
C THR A 17 5.43 24.45 -4.47
N GLY A 18 4.50 23.84 -5.23
CA GLY A 18 3.20 23.42 -4.74
C GLY A 18 2.84 22.03 -5.26
N PHE A 19 2.09 21.30 -4.43
CA PHE A 19 1.53 20.01 -4.81
C PHE A 19 0.04 20.16 -5.07
N PHE A 20 -0.43 19.49 -6.10
CA PHE A 20 -1.82 19.52 -6.53
C PHE A 20 -2.36 18.10 -6.61
N ILE A 21 -3.60 17.91 -6.18
CA ILE A 21 -4.36 16.69 -6.44
C ILE A 21 -4.80 16.75 -7.91
N PRO A 22 -4.37 15.79 -8.77
CA PRO A 22 -4.68 15.84 -10.18
C PRO A 22 -6.15 15.49 -10.44
N PRO A 23 -6.73 15.94 -11.58
CA PRO A 23 -8.11 15.65 -11.94
C PRO A 23 -8.47 14.17 -11.97
N SER A 24 -7.52 13.28 -12.29
CA SER A 24 -7.74 11.84 -12.29
C SER A 24 -8.09 11.29 -10.90
N VAL A 25 -7.46 11.80 -9.84
CA VAL A 25 -7.75 11.43 -8.45
C VAL A 25 -9.09 12.01 -8.02
N ILE A 26 -9.38 13.25 -8.41
CA ILE A 26 -10.66 13.91 -8.11
C ILE A 26 -11.81 13.14 -8.77
N ASN A 27 -11.67 12.80 -10.06
CA ASN A 27 -12.70 12.07 -10.79
C ASN A 27 -12.91 10.66 -10.20
N HIS A 28 -11.83 9.96 -9.84
CA HIS A 28 -11.94 8.68 -9.16
C HIS A 28 -12.78 8.79 -7.88
N PHE A 29 -12.47 9.76 -7.02
CA PHE A 29 -13.23 10.00 -5.80
C PHE A 29 -14.71 10.32 -6.06
N LEU A 30 -14.99 11.21 -7.03
CA LEU A 30 -16.36 11.58 -7.38
C LEU A 30 -17.16 10.41 -7.94
N GLU A 31 -16.52 9.49 -8.66
CA GLU A 31 -17.12 8.27 -9.15
C GLU A 31 -17.35 7.26 -8.00
N ASP A 32 -16.36 7.09 -7.12
CA ASP A 32 -16.39 6.19 -5.97
C ASP A 32 -17.58 6.48 -5.04
N ILE A 33 -17.85 7.76 -4.76
CA ILE A 33 -18.94 8.16 -3.85
C ILE A 33 -20.34 8.21 -4.50
N THR A 34 -20.50 7.81 -5.75
CA THR A 34 -21.82 7.90 -6.43
C THR A 34 -22.87 6.99 -5.83
N ASP A 35 -22.50 5.90 -5.20
CA ASP A 35 -23.40 4.97 -4.49
C ASP A 35 -23.64 5.35 -3.02
N GLY A 36 -23.00 6.43 -2.54
CA GLY A 36 -23.12 6.94 -1.18
C GLY A 36 -22.09 6.35 -0.21
N GLU A 37 -21.20 5.47 -0.67
CA GLU A 37 -20.10 4.90 0.09
C GLU A 37 -18.76 5.41 -0.44
N HIS A 38 -17.75 5.44 0.41
CA HIS A 38 -16.37 5.76 0.04
C HIS A 38 -15.50 4.52 0.21
N ASP A 39 -15.24 3.83 -0.87
CA ASP A 39 -14.38 2.64 -0.89
C ASP A 39 -12.88 2.97 -0.89
N GLY A 40 -12.51 4.07 -1.55
CA GLY A 40 -11.13 4.53 -1.68
C GLY A 40 -10.40 3.93 -2.88
N PHE A 41 -9.08 3.86 -2.80
CA PHE A 41 -8.23 3.44 -3.92
C PHE A 41 -7.88 1.96 -3.81
N PRO A 42 -8.40 1.11 -4.72
CA PRO A 42 -8.05 -0.31 -4.73
C PRO A 42 -6.61 -0.53 -5.16
N LYS A 43 -6.05 -1.68 -4.79
CA LYS A 43 -4.66 -2.04 -5.02
C LYS A 43 -4.55 -3.42 -5.65
N ALA A 44 -3.58 -3.59 -6.52
CA ALA A 44 -3.22 -4.91 -7.06
C ALA A 44 -2.35 -5.73 -6.08
N GLY A 45 -1.86 -5.11 -5.02
CA GLY A 45 -1.04 -5.78 -4.02
C GLY A 45 0.36 -6.17 -4.48
N VAL A 46 0.95 -5.42 -5.39
CA VAL A 46 2.27 -5.69 -5.95
C VAL A 46 3.22 -4.51 -5.80
N ARG A 47 4.48 -4.79 -5.61
CA ARG A 47 5.56 -3.82 -5.75
C ARG A 47 6.24 -4.01 -7.10
N ILE A 48 6.16 -2.99 -7.94
CA ILE A 48 6.77 -2.97 -9.26
C ILE A 48 8.09 -2.20 -9.17
N VAL A 49 9.14 -2.76 -9.73
CA VAL A 49 10.48 -2.16 -9.77
C VAL A 49 11.02 -2.15 -11.20
N SER A 50 11.94 -1.23 -11.47
CA SER A 50 12.59 -1.13 -12.77
C SER A 50 13.37 -2.42 -13.11
N LEU A 51 13.39 -2.78 -14.38
CA LEU A 51 14.12 -3.94 -14.91
C LEU A 51 15.09 -3.49 -16.02
N GLN A 52 15.97 -2.57 -15.68
CA GLN A 52 16.96 -2.00 -16.61
C GLN A 52 18.28 -2.77 -16.66
N ASN A 53 18.52 -3.70 -15.72
CA ASN A 53 19.74 -4.50 -15.70
C ASN A 53 19.75 -5.54 -16.83
N PRO A 54 20.65 -5.41 -17.84
CA PRO A 54 20.67 -6.31 -18.98
C PRO A 54 21.00 -7.77 -18.63
N ALA A 55 21.77 -7.99 -17.56
CA ALA A 55 22.12 -9.34 -17.12
C ALA A 55 20.91 -10.04 -16.50
N PHE A 56 20.12 -9.31 -15.69
CA PHE A 56 18.93 -9.86 -15.09
C PHE A 56 17.84 -10.10 -16.14
N ARG A 57 17.71 -9.20 -17.13
CA ARG A 57 16.79 -9.42 -18.26
C ARG A 57 17.12 -10.70 -19.01
N ARG A 58 18.40 -10.94 -19.33
CA ARG A 58 18.84 -12.21 -19.96
C ARG A 58 18.54 -13.43 -19.10
N TYR A 59 18.71 -13.33 -17.79
CA TYR A 59 18.34 -14.40 -16.86
C TYR A 59 16.86 -14.76 -16.96
N LEU A 60 15.98 -13.78 -17.05
CA LEU A 60 14.54 -13.96 -17.25
C LEU A 60 14.17 -14.36 -18.70
N GLY A 61 15.12 -14.42 -19.61
CA GLY A 61 14.89 -14.78 -21.02
C GLY A 61 14.31 -13.64 -21.85
N LEU A 62 14.53 -12.38 -21.43
CA LEU A 62 14.09 -11.16 -22.12
C LEU A 62 15.23 -10.52 -22.91
N ASP A 63 14.86 -9.71 -23.91
CA ASP A 63 15.81 -8.82 -24.60
C ASP A 63 16.48 -7.89 -23.58
N PRO A 64 17.84 -7.76 -23.63
CA PRO A 64 18.58 -6.89 -22.72
C PRO A 64 18.14 -5.43 -22.69
N THR A 65 17.58 -4.93 -23.78
CA THR A 65 17.20 -3.51 -23.99
C THR A 65 15.69 -3.28 -24.11
N GLY A 66 14.87 -4.33 -23.93
CA GLY A 66 13.42 -4.24 -24.13
C GLY A 66 12.66 -3.58 -22.99
N ASP A 67 11.34 -3.53 -23.15
CA ASP A 67 10.37 -3.01 -22.20
C ASP A 67 10.06 -4.00 -21.08
N GLY A 68 9.25 -3.56 -20.12
CA GLY A 68 8.73 -4.34 -19.01
C GLY A 68 9.40 -4.08 -17.66
N ALA A 69 8.60 -4.03 -16.61
CA ALA A 69 9.02 -3.81 -15.23
C ALA A 69 8.72 -5.05 -14.38
N ARG A 70 9.57 -5.35 -13.41
CA ARG A 70 9.50 -6.58 -12.61
C ARG A 70 8.56 -6.42 -11.42
N ILE A 71 7.74 -7.43 -11.15
CA ILE A 71 7.05 -7.59 -9.87
C ILE A 71 8.05 -8.14 -8.86
N ASP A 72 8.42 -7.30 -7.89
CA ASP A 72 9.45 -7.62 -6.91
C ASP A 72 8.89 -8.37 -5.69
N SER A 73 7.71 -7.97 -5.24
CA SER A 73 7.02 -8.63 -4.13
C SER A 73 5.50 -8.49 -4.27
N LEU A 74 4.80 -9.38 -3.59
CA LEU A 74 3.35 -9.38 -3.49
C LEU A 74 2.93 -9.22 -2.03
N SER A 75 1.74 -8.67 -1.82
CA SER A 75 1.05 -8.76 -0.53
C SER A 75 0.40 -10.12 -0.37
N ASP A 76 0.08 -10.50 0.87
CA ASP A 76 -0.53 -11.81 1.20
C ASP A 76 -1.80 -12.08 0.37
N TYR A 77 -2.63 -11.06 0.14
CA TYR A 77 -3.84 -11.24 -0.66
C TYR A 77 -3.57 -11.44 -2.15
N ALA A 78 -2.53 -10.80 -2.68
CA ALA A 78 -2.14 -10.99 -4.08
C ALA A 78 -1.52 -12.37 -4.29
N GLU A 79 -0.73 -12.87 -3.33
CA GLU A 79 -0.22 -14.24 -3.33
C GLU A 79 -1.35 -15.27 -3.26
N LYS A 80 -2.30 -15.09 -2.33
CA LYS A 80 -3.47 -15.97 -2.19
C LYS A 80 -4.35 -16.00 -3.44
N ALA A 81 -4.47 -14.88 -4.14
CA ALA A 81 -5.19 -14.81 -5.41
C ALA A 81 -4.52 -15.62 -6.53
N GLY A 82 -3.19 -15.81 -6.49
CA GLY A 82 -2.42 -16.65 -7.39
C GLY A 82 -2.35 -16.18 -8.85
N LEU A 83 -2.85 -14.97 -9.15
CA LEU A 83 -2.86 -14.41 -10.50
C LEU A 83 -1.52 -13.80 -10.89
N LEU A 84 -0.85 -13.16 -9.95
CA LEU A 84 0.46 -12.55 -10.12
C LEU A 84 1.50 -13.34 -9.31
N LYS A 85 2.75 -13.31 -9.75
CA LYS A 85 3.86 -13.98 -9.06
C LYS A 85 5.06 -13.05 -8.94
N GLN A 86 5.89 -13.32 -7.96
CA GLN A 86 7.20 -12.69 -7.89
C GLN A 86 8.02 -13.05 -9.15
N ASP A 87 8.79 -12.10 -9.62
CA ASP A 87 9.58 -12.14 -10.86
C ASP A 87 8.78 -12.17 -12.17
N ASP A 88 7.45 -12.06 -12.13
CA ASP A 88 6.69 -11.69 -13.32
C ASP A 88 7.19 -10.35 -13.85
N VAL A 89 7.26 -10.20 -15.17
CA VAL A 89 7.57 -8.92 -15.78
C VAL A 89 6.31 -8.36 -16.43
N LEU A 90 5.84 -7.23 -15.94
CA LEU A 90 4.68 -6.52 -16.46
C LEU A 90 5.06 -5.85 -17.78
N LEU A 91 4.55 -6.35 -18.89
CA LEU A 91 4.78 -5.86 -20.24
C LEU A 91 3.75 -4.81 -20.66
N GLU A 92 2.48 -5.04 -20.32
CA GLU A 92 1.37 -4.13 -20.63
C GLU A 92 0.35 -4.13 -19.48
N VAL A 93 -0.30 -2.99 -19.29
CA VAL A 93 -1.47 -2.83 -18.43
C VAL A 93 -2.52 -2.02 -19.18
N GLU A 94 -3.74 -2.57 -19.30
CA GLU A 94 -4.84 -1.96 -20.08
C GLU A 94 -4.38 -1.50 -21.47
N GLY A 95 -3.62 -2.34 -22.19
CA GLY A 95 -3.09 -2.05 -23.53
C GLY A 95 -1.94 -1.05 -23.57
N SER A 96 -1.55 -0.44 -22.46
CA SER A 96 -0.41 0.47 -22.38
C SER A 96 0.87 -0.28 -22.10
N ARG A 97 1.88 -0.14 -22.98
CA ARG A 97 3.21 -0.76 -22.79
C ARG A 97 3.93 -0.18 -21.59
N VAL A 98 4.53 -1.06 -20.80
CA VAL A 98 5.31 -0.70 -19.61
C VAL A 98 6.78 -0.69 -19.97
N GLY A 99 7.44 0.45 -19.84
CA GLY A 99 8.88 0.57 -20.05
C GLY A 99 9.70 -0.14 -18.97
N SER A 100 10.98 -0.38 -19.24
CA SER A 100 11.90 -1.03 -18.29
C SER A 100 12.13 -0.25 -17.00
N ASP A 101 11.76 1.04 -16.98
CA ASP A 101 11.78 1.92 -15.81
C ASP A 101 10.44 1.91 -15.03
N GLY A 102 9.46 1.11 -15.47
CA GLY A 102 8.13 1.02 -14.88
C GLY A 102 7.17 2.13 -15.30
N THR A 103 7.52 2.93 -16.31
CA THR A 103 6.66 4.00 -16.82
C THR A 103 5.82 3.55 -18.01
N ILE A 104 4.71 4.24 -18.21
CA ILE A 104 3.83 4.12 -19.37
C ILE A 104 3.58 5.50 -19.98
N LEU A 105 3.11 5.54 -21.22
CA LEU A 105 2.58 6.75 -21.83
C LEU A 105 1.07 6.78 -21.61
N LEU A 106 0.59 7.66 -20.74
CA LEU A 106 -0.81 7.82 -20.40
C LEU A 106 -1.28 9.23 -20.71
N ASP A 107 -2.26 9.38 -21.58
CA ASP A 107 -2.79 10.67 -22.03
C ASP A 107 -1.68 11.64 -22.55
N GLY A 108 -0.69 11.09 -23.24
CA GLY A 108 0.47 11.85 -23.76
C GLY A 108 1.55 12.18 -22.72
N ASN A 109 1.37 11.77 -21.46
CA ASN A 109 2.34 12.01 -20.39
C ASN A 109 3.01 10.70 -19.97
N ARG A 110 4.31 10.79 -19.67
CA ARG A 110 5.06 9.66 -19.10
C ARG A 110 4.84 9.62 -17.60
N VAL A 111 4.20 8.55 -17.12
CA VAL A 111 3.86 8.34 -15.71
C VAL A 111 4.20 6.93 -15.29
N TYR A 112 4.30 6.67 -14.00
CA TYR A 112 4.45 5.31 -13.49
C TYR A 112 3.22 4.46 -13.82
N CYS A 113 3.40 3.19 -14.16
CA CYS A 113 2.31 2.27 -14.52
C CYS A 113 1.27 2.10 -13.40
N THR A 114 1.65 2.33 -12.15
CA THR A 114 0.74 2.36 -11.00
C THR A 114 -0.36 3.42 -11.13
N ALA A 115 -0.17 4.44 -11.96
CA ALA A 115 -1.21 5.45 -12.22
C ALA A 115 -2.46 4.86 -12.89
N VAL A 116 -2.33 3.80 -13.71
CA VAL A 116 -3.48 3.06 -14.25
C VAL A 116 -4.19 2.29 -13.16
N LEU A 117 -3.43 1.64 -12.26
CA LEU A 117 -3.99 0.90 -11.14
C LEU A 117 -4.81 1.80 -10.22
N GLN A 118 -4.35 3.02 -9.98
CA GLN A 118 -5.03 4.03 -9.15
C GLN A 118 -6.29 4.63 -9.79
N ARG A 119 -6.50 4.46 -11.10
CA ARG A 119 -7.72 4.89 -11.79
C ARG A 119 -8.86 3.88 -11.71
N ALA A 120 -8.55 2.64 -11.36
CA ALA A 120 -9.54 1.57 -11.27
C ALA A 120 -10.46 1.75 -10.07
N GLN A 121 -11.73 1.44 -10.24
CA GLN A 121 -12.70 1.36 -9.15
C GLN A 121 -12.67 -0.02 -8.48
N LYS A 122 -13.19 -0.12 -7.28
CA LYS A 122 -13.34 -1.38 -6.55
C LYS A 122 -14.12 -2.40 -7.39
N GLY A 123 -13.60 -3.62 -7.47
CA GLY A 123 -14.21 -4.72 -8.24
C GLY A 123 -13.90 -4.69 -9.74
N GLN A 124 -13.36 -3.61 -10.28
CA GLN A 124 -12.90 -3.57 -11.66
C GLN A 124 -11.75 -4.55 -11.87
N LYS A 125 -11.72 -5.21 -13.04
CA LYS A 125 -10.60 -6.06 -13.44
C LYS A 125 -9.71 -5.30 -14.42
N LEU A 126 -8.41 -5.31 -14.18
CA LEU A 126 -7.42 -4.76 -15.09
C LEU A 126 -6.71 -5.87 -15.85
N ASN A 127 -6.68 -5.76 -17.17
CA ASN A 127 -5.98 -6.68 -18.03
C ASN A 127 -4.48 -6.38 -18.03
N MET A 128 -3.68 -7.37 -17.72
CA MET A 128 -2.24 -7.26 -17.67
C MET A 128 -1.62 -8.32 -18.57
N LYS A 129 -0.62 -7.93 -19.38
CA LYS A 129 0.23 -8.85 -20.10
C LYS A 129 1.55 -8.98 -19.35
N LEU A 130 1.90 -10.20 -19.03
CA LEU A 130 3.06 -10.55 -18.22
C LEU A 130 4.02 -11.43 -19.02
N TRP A 131 5.30 -11.32 -18.71
CA TRP A 131 6.30 -12.33 -19.04
C TRP A 131 6.53 -13.20 -17.81
N ARG A 132 6.22 -14.48 -17.92
CA ARG A 132 6.34 -15.48 -16.87
C ARG A 132 6.87 -16.78 -17.45
N ASP A 133 7.87 -17.37 -16.82
CA ASP A 133 8.43 -18.67 -17.26
C ASP A 133 8.81 -18.67 -18.77
N ARG A 134 9.36 -17.55 -19.26
CA ARG A 134 9.75 -17.33 -20.68
C ARG A 134 8.59 -17.36 -21.67
N LYS A 135 7.40 -17.02 -21.23
CA LYS A 135 6.18 -16.94 -22.06
C LYS A 135 5.39 -15.69 -21.71
N GLU A 136 4.67 -15.18 -22.67
CA GLU A 136 3.64 -14.17 -22.44
C GLU A 136 2.41 -14.83 -21.83
N VAL A 137 1.86 -14.20 -20.80
CA VAL A 137 0.64 -14.63 -20.12
C VAL A 137 -0.26 -13.42 -19.94
N GLU A 138 -1.53 -13.57 -20.23
CA GLU A 138 -2.54 -12.54 -19.97
C GLU A 138 -3.33 -12.90 -18.71
N VAL A 139 -3.51 -11.92 -17.83
CA VAL A 139 -4.28 -12.08 -16.60
C VAL A 139 -5.20 -10.87 -16.39
N ALA A 140 -6.41 -11.13 -15.87
CA ALA A 140 -7.32 -10.08 -15.44
C ALA A 140 -7.30 -9.98 -13.92
N VAL A 141 -6.66 -8.96 -13.39
CA VAL A 141 -6.43 -8.78 -11.96
C VAL A 141 -7.57 -7.96 -11.36
N PRO A 142 -8.35 -8.51 -10.41
CA PRO A 142 -9.40 -7.75 -9.74
C PRO A 142 -8.79 -6.71 -8.81
N MET A 143 -9.27 -5.49 -8.92
CA MET A 143 -8.86 -4.36 -8.09
C MET A 143 -9.78 -4.29 -6.87
N ASN A 144 -9.27 -4.58 -5.71
CA ASN A 144 -10.04 -4.64 -4.47
C ASN A 144 -9.45 -3.76 -3.37
N ILE A 145 -10.29 -3.38 -2.44
CA ILE A 145 -9.86 -2.78 -1.17
C ILE A 145 -9.55 -3.90 -0.20
N HIS A 146 -8.37 -3.86 0.37
CA HIS A 146 -7.92 -4.86 1.33
C HIS A 146 -7.71 -4.24 2.69
N THR A 147 -8.45 -4.74 3.67
CA THR A 147 -8.38 -4.31 5.07
C THR A 147 -7.06 -4.67 5.75
N GLU A 148 -6.29 -5.58 5.18
CA GLU A 148 -4.95 -5.92 5.67
C GLU A 148 -4.00 -4.72 5.65
N ASP A 149 -4.26 -3.76 4.78
CA ASP A 149 -3.55 -2.48 4.75
C ASP A 149 -3.95 -1.55 5.91
N ALA A 150 -5.05 -1.84 6.60
CA ALA A 150 -5.53 -1.02 7.72
C ALA A 150 -4.50 -0.92 8.87
N ASN A 151 -3.66 -1.94 9.04
CA ASN A 151 -2.61 -1.93 10.06
C ASN A 151 -1.44 -1.02 9.69
N THR A 152 -1.28 -0.70 8.40
CA THR A 152 -0.20 0.14 7.88
C THR A 152 -0.70 1.43 7.22
N GLY A 153 -2.01 1.58 7.00
CA GLY A 153 -2.68 2.76 6.46
C GLY A 153 -3.27 3.66 7.53
N ASN A 154 -3.73 4.83 7.15
CA ASN A 154 -4.52 5.72 8.01
C ASN A 154 -6.01 5.31 7.91
N LEU A 155 -6.68 5.24 9.06
CA LEU A 155 -8.09 4.89 9.19
C LEU A 155 -8.88 6.14 9.61
N TYR A 156 -9.00 7.13 8.70
CA TYR A 156 -9.56 8.44 9.04
C TYR A 156 -11.00 8.40 9.53
N ASP A 157 -11.84 7.55 8.93
CA ASP A 157 -13.28 7.49 9.19
C ASP A 157 -13.70 6.28 10.05
N THR A 158 -12.74 5.54 10.57
CA THR A 158 -12.99 4.36 11.40
C THR A 158 -12.61 4.64 12.85
N PRO A 159 -13.58 4.66 13.80
CA PRO A 159 -13.25 4.79 15.21
C PRO A 159 -12.29 3.70 15.67
N PRO A 160 -11.30 4.01 16.54
CA PRO A 160 -10.38 3.02 17.04
C PRO A 160 -11.11 1.94 17.83
N ARG A 161 -10.86 0.68 17.52
CA ARG A 161 -11.36 -0.45 18.30
C ARG A 161 -10.55 -0.57 19.58
N TYR A 162 -11.22 -0.84 20.68
CA TYR A 162 -10.57 -1.10 21.96
C TYR A 162 -11.37 -2.10 22.80
N PHE A 163 -10.70 -2.70 23.76
CA PHE A 163 -11.30 -3.58 24.74
C PHE A 163 -10.73 -3.26 26.12
N VAL A 164 -11.61 -3.18 27.11
CA VAL A 164 -11.23 -2.87 28.49
C VAL A 164 -11.52 -4.09 29.37
N TYR A 165 -10.51 -4.57 30.06
CA TYR A 165 -10.65 -5.65 31.03
C TYR A 165 -9.84 -5.34 32.29
N ALA A 166 -10.46 -5.40 33.45
CA ALA A 166 -9.82 -5.13 34.76
C ALA A 166 -9.00 -3.82 34.79
N GLY A 167 -9.44 -2.76 34.08
CA GLY A 167 -8.74 -1.49 33.97
C GLY A 167 -7.58 -1.48 32.94
N LEU A 168 -7.33 -2.58 32.26
CA LEU A 168 -6.39 -2.66 31.15
C LEU A 168 -7.10 -2.33 29.84
N VAL A 169 -6.54 -1.42 29.05
CA VAL A 169 -7.07 -1.02 27.75
C VAL A 169 -6.22 -1.63 26.65
N PHE A 170 -6.85 -2.48 25.85
CA PHE A 170 -6.23 -3.13 24.71
C PHE A 170 -6.75 -2.52 23.40
N THR A 171 -5.87 -2.38 22.42
CA THR A 171 -6.22 -1.92 21.07
C THR A 171 -5.40 -2.67 20.03
N PRO A 172 -5.92 -2.88 18.80
CA PRO A 172 -5.10 -3.37 17.71
C PRO A 172 -3.93 -2.43 17.44
N LEU A 173 -2.77 -3.02 17.17
CA LEU A 173 -1.60 -2.26 16.76
C LEU A 173 -1.80 -1.76 15.32
N THR A 174 -2.08 -0.48 15.17
CA THR A 174 -2.28 0.17 13.88
C THR A 174 -1.27 1.29 13.67
N LEU A 175 -1.13 1.75 12.42
CA LEU A 175 -0.31 2.91 12.13
C LEU A 175 -0.82 4.17 12.87
N ASP A 176 -2.13 4.33 12.97
CA ASP A 176 -2.73 5.46 13.66
C ASP A 176 -2.40 5.43 15.16
N TYR A 177 -2.43 4.25 15.78
CA TYR A 177 -1.99 4.11 17.17
C TYR A 177 -0.52 4.52 17.33
N VAL A 178 0.38 4.03 16.48
CA VAL A 178 1.80 4.38 16.59
C VAL A 178 2.05 5.86 16.33
N LYS A 179 1.27 6.53 15.48
CA LYS A 179 1.34 7.98 15.24
C LYS A 179 0.93 8.83 16.44
N THR A 180 0.20 8.27 17.43
CA THR A 180 -0.10 9.00 18.67
C THR A 180 1.16 9.37 19.47
N PHE A 181 2.29 8.69 19.24
CA PHE A 181 3.58 9.05 19.81
C PHE A 181 4.21 10.33 19.21
N GLY A 182 3.51 11.00 18.28
CA GLY A 182 3.89 12.29 17.72
C GLY A 182 4.61 12.21 16.36
N ARG A 183 5.10 13.36 15.87
CA ARG A 183 5.72 13.44 14.52
C ARG A 183 6.91 12.50 14.35
N ASN A 184 7.66 12.28 15.40
CA ASN A 184 8.86 11.43 15.39
C ASN A 184 8.57 9.99 15.86
N TRP A 185 7.34 9.52 15.71
CA TRP A 185 6.90 8.22 16.19
C TRP A 185 7.84 7.06 15.82
N ARG A 186 8.47 7.10 14.63
CA ARG A 186 9.41 6.05 14.19
C ARG A 186 10.62 5.87 15.11
N SER A 187 11.02 6.92 15.83
CA SER A 187 12.14 6.90 16.76
C SER A 187 11.71 6.91 18.23
N VAL A 188 10.46 7.25 18.52
CA VAL A 188 9.93 7.39 19.88
C VAL A 188 9.09 6.17 20.29
N ALA A 189 8.32 5.61 19.36
CA ALA A 189 7.51 4.42 19.62
C ALA A 189 8.41 3.22 19.95
N ASN A 190 7.85 2.26 20.69
CA ASN A 190 8.55 1.02 21.00
C ASN A 190 8.99 0.32 19.70
N LEU A 191 10.27 -0.06 19.65
CA LEU A 191 10.88 -0.68 18.48
C LEU A 191 10.16 -1.98 18.07
N GLU A 192 9.67 -2.75 19.05
CA GLU A 192 8.91 -3.99 18.80
C GLU A 192 7.61 -3.70 18.03
N MET A 193 6.91 -2.61 18.35
CA MET A 193 5.70 -2.19 17.62
C MET A 193 6.00 -1.79 16.18
N VAL A 194 7.07 -1.02 15.99
CA VAL A 194 7.52 -0.60 14.64
C VAL A 194 7.96 -1.82 13.83
N TYR A 195 8.68 -2.75 14.46
CA TYR A 195 9.12 -3.99 13.83
C TYR A 195 7.93 -4.85 13.40
N GLU A 196 6.95 -5.08 14.27
CA GLU A 196 5.74 -5.86 13.99
C GLU A 196 4.95 -5.29 12.81
N LEU A 197 4.81 -3.94 12.74
CA LEU A 197 4.06 -3.29 11.67
C LEU A 197 4.76 -3.32 10.29
N TYR A 198 6.09 -3.14 10.26
CA TYR A 198 6.78 -2.85 9.00
C TYR A 198 7.81 -3.88 8.56
N TYR A 199 8.49 -4.55 9.51
CA TYR A 199 9.65 -5.38 9.18
C TYR A 199 9.38 -6.87 9.27
N GLN A 200 8.56 -7.29 10.23
CA GLN A 200 8.32 -8.71 10.50
C GLN A 200 7.76 -9.43 9.27
N ARG A 201 6.87 -8.79 8.52
CA ARG A 201 6.25 -9.34 7.30
C ARG A 201 7.28 -9.70 6.22
N ASN A 202 8.36 -8.92 6.12
CA ASN A 202 9.42 -9.16 5.15
C ASN A 202 10.51 -10.10 5.66
N GLU A 203 10.80 -10.07 6.96
CA GLU A 203 11.90 -10.84 7.55
C GLU A 203 11.45 -12.21 8.07
N LYS A 204 10.23 -12.30 8.61
CA LYS A 204 9.69 -13.51 9.23
C LYS A 204 8.18 -13.63 8.94
N PRO A 205 7.79 -13.84 7.67
CA PRO A 205 6.38 -13.87 7.27
C PRO A 205 5.59 -14.94 8.01
N GLU A 206 6.23 -16.05 8.40
CA GLU A 206 5.60 -17.13 9.16
C GLU A 206 5.20 -16.75 10.60
N LYS A 207 5.70 -15.62 11.10
CA LYS A 207 5.41 -15.10 12.45
C LYS A 207 4.45 -13.91 12.45
N VAL A 208 4.01 -13.48 11.28
CA VAL A 208 3.07 -12.36 11.16
C VAL A 208 1.75 -12.71 11.84
N ARG A 209 1.34 -11.84 12.75
CA ARG A 209 0.01 -11.92 13.37
C ARG A 209 -0.98 -11.17 12.50
N PRO A 210 -2.15 -11.75 12.22
CA PRO A 210 -3.17 -11.06 11.42
C PRO A 210 -3.60 -9.73 12.04
N GLU A 211 -3.70 -9.67 13.37
CA GLU A 211 -4.06 -8.49 14.12
C GLU A 211 -3.31 -8.47 15.47
N PRO A 212 -2.10 -7.91 15.51
CA PRO A 212 -1.38 -7.75 16.77
C PRO A 212 -2.13 -6.78 17.69
N VAL A 213 -2.16 -7.08 18.97
CA VAL A 213 -2.86 -6.29 20.00
C VAL A 213 -1.85 -5.76 21.00
N VAL A 214 -1.99 -4.51 21.38
CA VAL A 214 -1.15 -3.85 22.38
C VAL A 214 -1.94 -3.41 23.60
N LEU A 215 -1.27 -3.35 24.75
CA LEU A 215 -1.78 -2.71 25.95
C LEU A 215 -1.53 -1.20 25.80
N ALA A 216 -2.58 -0.45 25.50
CA ALA A 216 -2.49 0.98 25.24
C ALA A 216 -2.45 1.83 26.52
N ALA A 217 -3.18 1.42 27.55
CA ALA A 217 -3.25 2.12 28.81
C ALA A 217 -3.63 1.21 29.98
N THR A 218 -3.25 1.62 31.19
CA THR A 218 -3.69 1.02 32.44
C THR A 218 -4.44 2.07 33.26
N MET A 219 -5.73 1.87 33.43
CA MET A 219 -6.57 2.70 34.30
C MET A 219 -6.49 2.15 35.73
N ALA A 220 -6.26 3.02 36.70
CA ALA A 220 -6.21 2.64 38.11
C ALA A 220 -7.55 2.01 38.54
N HIS A 221 -7.51 0.76 38.99
CA HIS A 221 -8.67 0.03 39.48
C HIS A 221 -8.24 -0.92 40.61
N PRO A 222 -9.06 -1.14 41.65
CA PRO A 222 -8.67 -2.04 42.75
C PRO A 222 -8.24 -3.44 42.29
N VAL A 223 -8.83 -3.96 41.21
CA VAL A 223 -8.50 -5.30 40.66
C VAL A 223 -7.08 -5.36 40.07
N ASN A 224 -6.51 -4.23 39.65
CA ASN A 224 -5.16 -4.18 39.05
C ASN A 224 -4.13 -3.44 39.91
N ALA A 225 -4.47 -3.12 41.15
CA ALA A 225 -3.59 -2.35 42.04
C ALA A 225 -2.24 -3.05 42.30
N ASP A 226 -2.22 -4.39 42.30
CA ASP A 226 -1.02 -5.20 42.52
C ASP A 226 -0.30 -5.60 41.22
N LEU A 227 -0.87 -5.29 40.06
CA LEU A 227 -0.26 -5.59 38.78
C LEU A 227 0.88 -4.59 38.50
N ARG A 228 2.11 -5.01 38.75
CA ARG A 228 3.32 -4.30 38.28
C ARG A 228 3.51 -4.57 36.79
N LEU A 229 2.61 -4.07 35.96
CA LEU A 229 2.86 -4.03 34.52
C LEU A 229 3.96 -2.97 34.33
N ALA A 230 5.15 -3.43 33.99
CA ALA A 230 6.15 -2.52 33.48
C ALA A 230 5.50 -1.75 32.32
N ASN A 231 5.46 -0.43 32.40
CA ASN A 231 5.04 0.42 31.30
C ASN A 231 5.96 0.12 30.11
N ARG A 232 5.61 -0.88 29.31
CA ARG A 232 6.17 -1.16 28.00
C ARG A 232 5.35 -0.32 27.02
N ALA A 233 5.41 0.99 27.18
CA ALA A 233 5.08 1.94 26.17
C ALA A 233 6.29 2.19 25.29
#